data_7ddbbf537a4f1cad1c8dcdf6d9d92f7b
#
_entry.id   7ddbbf537a4f1cad1c8dcdf6d9d92f7b
#
_cell.length_a   1.000
_cell.length_b   1.000
_cell.length_c   1.000
_cell.angle_alpha   90.00
_cell.angle_beta   90.00
_cell.angle_gamma   90.00
#
_symmetry.space_group_name_H-M   'P 1'
#
loop_
_entity.id
_entity.type
_entity.pdbx_description
1 polymer ?
#
loop_
_entity_poly.entity_id
_entity_poly.type
_entity_poly.pdbx_seq_one_letter_code
_entity_poly.pdbx_strand_id
1 'polypeptide(L)'
;DTQDPFGPELSAGELLEELSDDALSGLGIEGALSRLMRRGMRGSFDGLDALRARLRERRGREQANLDLAGPLEELRDRLEDIVDRERSTLSFRAEDDARMREAFLDALPPDVPGRIGELSDYRFADPEAQAAFDELLEHVRGQVMGAYFRSMAEGLRSMSPDDLARFRDMLAELNRMIEQRERGEPYDFDGFMQRHGGFFPGNPKTLDELLEQMAARMATMSRLLASLSPEERAELRALSEQVLQDMDLAFEVDRLGSNLASAFPDLGWGEPTLAGGDEPLPLSATIDAMERLHDLEELDRSLRGDYPGASIDDVDEDALRQALGEAAVRDLRRLKEIERALERAGLVSRERGRLEVTPKGARSMGERALVRVFEELRRDREGVHEAREAGGLAEPTGATRPWRFGDAGQIAVQRSVFNAVVRGGPGARVRIEPEDLELLEAEQRTEAATALLLDLSFSMPLRGHDVHAKRMALALHALIEGRYPHDTLYLIGFSDYARRMQPMELAAAGWERVYGTNMHHAFHLAGRLLAQHPRATRQVIMVTDGEPTAHLEGERARFAWPPIPKTIRLTLAEAAKLSRSGVTLNVFMLEDSPGLIRFMERLAELTAGRVFLMDDRELGSFVLRDFVRRRAS
;
A
#
# COMPACT_ATOMS: atom_id res chain seq x y z
N ASP A 1 20.00 10.02 -27.12
CA ASP A 1 18.66 10.20 -26.50
C ASP A 1 18.04 8.83 -26.21
N THR A 2 18.50 8.19 -25.17
CA THR A 2 17.85 7.04 -24.57
C THR A 2 16.72 7.58 -23.70
N GLN A 3 15.52 7.63 -24.25
CA GLN A 3 14.32 7.82 -23.42
C GLN A 3 14.27 6.66 -22.45
N ASP A 4 14.38 6.99 -21.15
CA ASP A 4 14.19 6.03 -20.05
C ASP A 4 12.77 5.45 -20.17
N PRO A 5 12.61 4.12 -20.40
CA PRO A 5 11.31 3.51 -20.56
C PRO A 5 10.47 3.51 -19.26
N PHE A 6 11.04 3.97 -18.13
CA PHE A 6 10.41 3.90 -16.81
C PHE A 6 9.78 5.22 -16.33
N GLY A 7 9.83 6.31 -17.12
CA GLY A 7 9.30 7.63 -16.71
C GLY A 7 10.17 8.30 -15.62
N PRO A 8 9.77 9.48 -15.09
CA PRO A 8 10.54 10.18 -14.08
C PRO A 8 10.72 9.27 -12.85
N GLU A 9 11.98 9.12 -12.40
CA GLU A 9 12.30 8.40 -11.16
C GLU A 9 11.44 8.98 -10.03
N LEU A 10 10.79 8.09 -9.27
CA LEU A 10 10.07 8.49 -8.06
C LEU A 10 11.07 9.14 -7.10
N SER A 11 10.94 10.44 -6.89
CA SER A 11 11.75 11.16 -5.92
C SER A 11 11.41 10.62 -4.52
N ALA A 12 12.41 10.05 -3.83
CA ALA A 12 12.25 9.60 -2.45
C ALA A 12 11.69 10.72 -1.55
N GLY A 13 11.97 11.96 -1.91
CA GLY A 13 11.43 13.12 -1.24
C GLY A 13 9.92 13.29 -1.45
N GLU A 14 9.40 13.15 -2.66
CA GLU A 14 7.95 13.21 -2.95
C GLU A 14 7.19 12.06 -2.28
N LEU A 15 7.79 10.86 -2.28
CA LEU A 15 7.24 9.71 -1.55
C LEU A 15 7.14 9.99 -0.05
N LEU A 16 8.19 10.56 0.56
CA LEU A 16 8.18 10.91 1.98
C LEU A 16 7.14 12.00 2.27
N GLU A 17 6.93 12.94 1.38
CA GLU A 17 5.92 13.98 1.51
C GLU A 17 4.52 13.39 1.53
N GLU A 18 4.20 12.51 0.59
CA GLU A 18 2.90 11.82 0.54
C GLU A 18 2.65 10.94 1.76
N LEU A 19 3.71 10.34 2.31
CA LEU A 19 3.65 9.52 3.52
C LEU A 19 3.59 10.32 4.81
N SER A 20 4.06 11.59 4.82
CA SER A 20 4.26 12.36 6.05
C SER A 20 2.98 12.57 6.84
N ASP A 21 1.88 12.91 6.18
CA ASP A 21 0.61 13.19 6.83
C ASP A 21 0.01 11.93 7.46
N ASP A 22 0.05 10.82 6.74
CA ASP A 22 -0.42 9.52 7.22
C ASP A 22 0.48 8.97 8.34
N ALA A 23 1.79 9.13 8.23
CA ALA A 23 2.72 8.72 9.28
C ALA A 23 2.51 9.52 10.57
N LEU A 24 2.33 10.84 10.47
CA LEU A 24 2.09 11.73 11.60
C LEU A 24 0.71 11.53 12.24
N SER A 25 -0.29 11.01 11.50
CA SER A 25 -1.63 10.69 12.04
C SER A 25 -1.66 9.49 13.00
N GLY A 26 -0.50 8.92 13.33
CA GLY A 26 -0.39 7.81 14.25
C GLY A 26 -0.43 6.43 13.59
N LEU A 27 -0.50 6.35 12.27
CA LEU A 27 -0.36 5.08 11.52
C LEU A 27 1.09 4.59 11.53
N GLY A 28 2.05 5.47 11.85
CA GLY A 28 3.46 5.21 11.66
C GLY A 28 3.84 5.11 10.18
N ILE A 29 5.14 4.98 9.90
CA ILE A 29 5.62 4.94 8.50
C ILE A 29 5.18 3.67 7.76
N GLU A 30 5.09 2.54 8.46
CA GLU A 30 4.67 1.26 7.88
C GLU A 30 3.18 1.29 7.47
N GLY A 31 2.32 1.83 8.32
CA GLY A 31 0.91 2.02 8.01
C GLY A 31 0.67 3.05 6.91
N ALA A 32 1.44 4.14 6.89
CA ALA A 32 1.40 5.15 5.84
C ALA A 32 1.83 4.55 4.49
N LEU A 33 2.92 3.76 4.47
CA LEU A 33 3.40 3.05 3.28
C LEU A 33 2.35 2.07 2.76
N SER A 34 1.76 1.25 3.63
CA SER A 34 0.69 0.32 3.27
C SER A 34 -0.51 1.06 2.67
N ARG A 35 -0.89 2.20 3.21
CA ARG A 35 -1.97 3.05 2.66
C ARG A 35 -1.61 3.61 1.30
N LEU A 36 -0.39 4.11 1.12
CA LEU A 36 0.09 4.62 -0.17
C LEU A 36 0.11 3.52 -1.23
N MET A 37 0.60 2.33 -0.90
CA MET A 37 0.62 1.19 -1.81
C MET A 37 -0.78 0.78 -2.25
N ARG A 38 -1.77 0.82 -1.35
CA ARG A 38 -3.17 0.52 -1.69
C ARG A 38 -3.80 1.59 -2.57
N ARG A 39 -3.64 2.87 -2.19
CA ARG A 39 -4.27 4.01 -2.87
C ARG A 39 -3.56 4.38 -4.18
N GLY A 40 -2.24 4.20 -4.24
CA GLY A 40 -1.40 4.76 -5.29
C GLY A 40 -1.11 6.25 -5.10
N MET A 41 -0.42 6.83 -6.07
CA MET A 41 -0.03 8.24 -6.09
C MET A 41 -0.62 8.93 -7.33
N ARG A 42 -1.47 9.93 -7.13
CA ARG A 42 -2.17 10.64 -8.21
C ARG A 42 -1.19 11.20 -9.24
N GLY A 43 -1.41 10.85 -10.50
CA GLY A 43 -0.59 11.31 -11.61
C GLY A 43 0.75 10.59 -11.78
N SER A 44 1.07 9.61 -10.93
CA SER A 44 2.30 8.82 -11.00
C SER A 44 2.06 7.33 -11.23
N PHE A 45 1.32 6.66 -10.36
CA PHE A 45 1.02 5.23 -10.46
C PHE A 45 -0.29 4.86 -9.77
N ASP A 46 -0.94 3.81 -10.29
CA ASP A 46 -2.13 3.22 -9.68
C ASP A 46 -1.73 2.33 -8.48
N GLY A 47 -2.50 2.40 -7.40
CA GLY A 47 -2.31 1.54 -6.23
C GLY A 47 -2.93 0.15 -6.40
N LEU A 48 -2.66 -0.73 -5.45
CA LEU A 48 -3.17 -2.11 -5.45
C LEU A 48 -4.70 -2.18 -5.55
N ASP A 49 -5.42 -1.24 -4.92
CA ASP A 49 -6.89 -1.22 -4.96
C ASP A 49 -7.43 -0.90 -6.36
N ALA A 50 -6.74 -0.02 -7.12
CA ALA A 50 -7.10 0.30 -8.50
C ALA A 50 -6.80 -0.89 -9.44
N LEU A 51 -5.64 -1.55 -9.28
CA LEU A 51 -5.30 -2.76 -10.04
C LEU A 51 -6.34 -3.88 -9.80
N ARG A 52 -6.70 -4.11 -8.55
CA ARG A 52 -7.73 -5.09 -8.17
C ARG A 52 -9.12 -4.72 -8.67
N ALA A 53 -9.48 -3.44 -8.70
CA ALA A 53 -10.76 -3.00 -9.27
C ALA A 53 -10.83 -3.31 -10.78
N ARG A 54 -9.73 -3.08 -11.52
CA ARG A 54 -9.63 -3.41 -12.96
C ARG A 54 -9.67 -4.93 -13.20
N LEU A 55 -9.04 -5.74 -12.34
CA LEU A 55 -9.13 -7.20 -12.42
C LEU A 55 -10.56 -7.68 -12.21
N ARG A 56 -11.26 -7.15 -11.20
CA ARG A 56 -12.67 -7.50 -10.93
C ARG A 56 -13.59 -7.10 -12.07
N GLU A 57 -13.38 -5.94 -12.67
CA GLU A 57 -14.16 -5.51 -13.84
C GLU A 57 -13.92 -6.44 -15.03
N ARG A 58 -12.66 -6.81 -15.31
CA ARG A 58 -12.34 -7.77 -16.37
C ARG A 58 -12.95 -9.13 -16.10
N ARG A 59 -12.81 -9.64 -14.86
CA ARG A 59 -13.45 -10.90 -14.45
C ARG A 59 -14.95 -10.86 -14.64
N GLY A 60 -15.62 -9.77 -14.25
CA GLY A 60 -17.06 -9.62 -14.44
C GLY A 60 -17.48 -9.65 -15.91
N ARG A 61 -16.69 -9.08 -16.82
CA ARG A 61 -16.94 -9.16 -18.27
C ARG A 61 -16.76 -10.57 -18.81
N GLU A 62 -15.71 -11.29 -18.41
CA GLU A 62 -15.49 -12.69 -18.80
C GLU A 62 -16.62 -13.58 -18.27
N GLN A 63 -17.04 -13.39 -17.02
CA GLN A 63 -18.17 -14.14 -16.43
C GLN A 63 -19.52 -13.86 -17.12
N ALA A 64 -19.78 -12.62 -17.53
CA ALA A 64 -21.01 -12.25 -18.22
C ALA A 64 -21.11 -12.83 -19.64
N ASN A 65 -19.98 -13.17 -20.25
CA ASN A 65 -19.94 -13.75 -21.61
C ASN A 65 -19.86 -15.28 -21.58
N LEU A 66 -19.78 -15.93 -20.42
CA LEU A 66 -19.60 -17.37 -20.31
C LEU A 66 -20.93 -18.09 -20.13
N ASP A 67 -21.35 -18.85 -21.14
CA ASP A 67 -22.41 -19.82 -21.06
C ASP A 67 -21.84 -21.22 -20.86
N LEU A 68 -22.17 -21.85 -19.73
CA LEU A 68 -21.67 -23.18 -19.35
C LEU A 68 -22.45 -24.32 -20.04
N ALA A 69 -23.70 -24.07 -20.42
CA ALA A 69 -24.58 -25.06 -21.08
C ALA A 69 -24.41 -25.06 -22.59
N GLY A 70 -23.89 -24.01 -23.18
CA GLY A 70 -23.75 -23.80 -24.63
C GLY A 70 -23.12 -24.95 -25.41
N PRO A 71 -22.07 -25.65 -24.91
CA PRO A 71 -21.49 -26.79 -25.62
C PRO A 71 -22.47 -27.93 -25.88
N LEU A 72 -23.38 -28.23 -24.97
CA LEU A 72 -24.38 -29.29 -25.13
C LEU A 72 -25.51 -28.86 -26.05
N GLU A 73 -25.89 -27.58 -26.03
CA GLU A 73 -26.90 -27.01 -26.91
C GLU A 73 -26.43 -27.03 -28.38
N GLU A 74 -25.22 -26.61 -28.67
CA GLU A 74 -24.62 -26.65 -30.00
C GLU A 74 -24.62 -28.09 -30.58
N LEU A 75 -24.28 -29.07 -29.76
CA LEU A 75 -24.28 -30.47 -30.20
C LEU A 75 -25.68 -30.99 -30.45
N ARG A 76 -26.66 -30.58 -29.65
CA ARG A 76 -28.07 -30.94 -29.81
C ARG A 76 -28.62 -30.42 -31.13
N ASP A 77 -28.34 -29.16 -31.46
CA ASP A 77 -28.78 -28.54 -32.73
C ASP A 77 -28.17 -29.22 -33.95
N ARG A 78 -26.85 -29.51 -33.90
CA ARG A 78 -26.17 -30.23 -35.00
C ARG A 78 -26.71 -31.65 -35.21
N LEU A 79 -27.04 -32.38 -34.14
CA LEU A 79 -27.66 -33.70 -34.24
C LEU A 79 -29.06 -33.62 -34.82
N GLU A 80 -29.81 -32.58 -34.46
CA GLU A 80 -31.15 -32.36 -35.01
C GLU A 80 -31.10 -32.08 -36.52
N ASP A 81 -30.16 -31.24 -36.97
CA ASP A 81 -29.94 -30.97 -38.40
C ASP A 81 -29.57 -32.25 -39.19
N ILE A 82 -28.75 -33.14 -38.62
CA ILE A 82 -28.36 -34.41 -39.23
C ILE A 82 -29.59 -35.33 -39.34
N VAL A 83 -30.36 -35.46 -38.27
CA VAL A 83 -31.58 -36.30 -38.26
C VAL A 83 -32.63 -35.77 -39.23
N ASP A 84 -32.84 -34.46 -39.33
CA ASP A 84 -33.79 -33.84 -40.23
C ASP A 84 -33.38 -34.03 -41.70
N ARG A 85 -32.08 -33.98 -41.99
CA ARG A 85 -31.57 -34.28 -43.33
C ARG A 85 -31.83 -35.75 -43.73
N GLU A 86 -31.59 -36.69 -42.82
CA GLU A 86 -31.89 -38.10 -43.03
C GLU A 86 -33.38 -38.34 -43.22
N ARG A 87 -34.25 -37.72 -42.38
CA ARG A 87 -35.73 -37.76 -42.52
C ARG A 87 -36.16 -37.25 -43.89
N SER A 88 -35.59 -36.13 -44.33
CA SER A 88 -35.91 -35.55 -45.64
C SER A 88 -35.61 -36.57 -46.77
N THR A 89 -34.48 -37.25 -46.71
CA THR A 89 -34.08 -38.27 -47.70
C THR A 89 -35.00 -39.49 -47.65
N LEU A 90 -35.38 -39.96 -46.45
CA LEU A 90 -36.30 -41.10 -46.28
C LEU A 90 -37.70 -40.79 -46.80
N SER A 91 -38.21 -39.55 -46.67
CA SER A 91 -39.53 -39.13 -47.11
C SER A 91 -39.72 -39.28 -48.61
N PHE A 92 -38.64 -39.31 -49.40
CA PHE A 92 -38.71 -39.53 -50.85
C PHE A 92 -38.66 -41.04 -51.27
N ARG A 93 -38.49 -41.96 -50.27
CA ARG A 93 -38.39 -43.38 -50.47
C ARG A 93 -39.66 -44.09 -50.01
N ALA A 94 -40.37 -44.77 -50.92
CA ALA A 94 -41.68 -45.42 -50.66
C ALA A 94 -41.54 -46.87 -50.12
N GLU A 95 -40.37 -47.32 -49.68
CA GLU A 95 -40.07 -48.66 -49.26
C GLU A 95 -40.39 -48.90 -47.77
N ASP A 96 -40.80 -50.13 -47.41
CA ASP A 96 -41.07 -50.47 -45.96
C ASP A 96 -39.86 -50.28 -45.04
N ASP A 97 -38.63 -50.42 -45.59
CA ASP A 97 -37.38 -50.11 -44.89
C ASP A 97 -37.28 -48.63 -44.49
N ALA A 98 -37.74 -47.72 -45.34
CA ALA A 98 -37.74 -46.29 -45.02
C ALA A 98 -38.66 -45.95 -43.83
N ARG A 99 -39.84 -46.60 -43.75
CA ARG A 99 -40.78 -46.39 -42.62
C ARG A 99 -40.22 -46.94 -41.30
N MET A 100 -39.48 -48.08 -41.32
CA MET A 100 -38.81 -48.62 -40.13
C MET A 100 -37.71 -47.68 -39.63
N ARG A 101 -36.96 -47.05 -40.53
CA ARG A 101 -35.91 -46.08 -40.21
C ARG A 101 -36.52 -44.77 -39.68
N GLU A 102 -37.58 -44.28 -40.24
CA GLU A 102 -38.32 -43.11 -39.69
C GLU A 102 -38.79 -43.38 -38.26
N ALA A 103 -39.36 -44.58 -37.99
CA ALA A 103 -39.79 -44.95 -36.65
C ALA A 103 -38.63 -45.09 -35.67
N PHE A 104 -37.44 -45.49 -36.15
CA PHE A 104 -36.22 -45.51 -35.35
C PHE A 104 -35.76 -44.09 -34.98
N LEU A 105 -35.74 -43.16 -35.96
CA LEU A 105 -35.39 -41.74 -35.72
C LEU A 105 -36.38 -41.03 -34.78
N ASP A 106 -37.66 -41.43 -34.77
CA ASP A 106 -38.67 -40.90 -33.85
C ASP A 106 -38.49 -41.48 -32.42
N ALA A 107 -37.85 -42.60 -32.28
CA ALA A 107 -37.60 -43.24 -30.98
C ALA A 107 -36.24 -42.86 -30.36
N LEU A 108 -35.45 -41.98 -30.99
CA LEU A 108 -34.18 -41.53 -30.46
C LEU A 108 -34.31 -40.89 -29.08
N PRO A 109 -33.38 -41.15 -28.15
CA PRO A 109 -33.33 -40.52 -26.84
C PRO A 109 -33.29 -38.99 -26.93
N PRO A 110 -33.81 -38.26 -25.93
CA PRO A 110 -33.75 -36.80 -25.92
C PRO A 110 -32.37 -36.23 -25.61
N ASP A 111 -31.51 -37.01 -24.95
CA ASP A 111 -30.17 -36.63 -24.54
C ASP A 111 -29.13 -36.84 -25.65
N VAL A 112 -28.10 -35.96 -25.69
CA VAL A 112 -27.02 -35.99 -26.71
C VAL A 112 -26.27 -37.32 -26.73
N PRO A 113 -25.80 -37.86 -25.55
CA PRO A 113 -25.08 -39.14 -25.53
C PRO A 113 -25.90 -40.32 -26.09
N GLY A 114 -27.17 -40.42 -25.70
CA GLY A 114 -28.05 -41.45 -26.15
C GLY A 114 -28.30 -41.38 -27.68
N ARG A 115 -28.50 -40.20 -28.23
CA ARG A 115 -28.62 -39.99 -29.69
C ARG A 115 -27.34 -40.40 -30.41
N ILE A 116 -26.18 -40.01 -29.94
CA ILE A 116 -24.90 -40.40 -30.53
C ILE A 116 -24.71 -41.90 -30.48
N GLY A 117 -25.07 -42.55 -29.37
CA GLY A 117 -24.98 -44.00 -29.22
C GLY A 117 -25.83 -44.74 -30.25
N GLU A 118 -27.12 -44.40 -30.33
CA GLU A 118 -28.06 -45.04 -31.25
C GLU A 118 -27.72 -44.76 -32.73
N LEU A 119 -27.28 -43.51 -33.04
CA LEU A 119 -26.90 -43.14 -34.42
C LEU A 119 -25.53 -43.74 -34.84
N SER A 120 -24.66 -44.12 -33.92
CA SER A 120 -23.38 -44.76 -34.22
C SER A 120 -23.58 -46.16 -34.85
N ASP A 121 -24.63 -46.88 -34.48
CA ASP A 121 -25.01 -48.15 -35.05
C ASP A 121 -26.00 -48.05 -36.23
N TYR A 122 -26.52 -46.82 -36.48
CA TYR A 122 -27.45 -46.55 -37.55
C TYR A 122 -26.76 -46.42 -38.89
N ARG A 123 -27.35 -46.98 -39.94
CA ARG A 123 -26.88 -46.86 -41.34
C ARG A 123 -27.68 -45.80 -42.06
N PHE A 124 -27.10 -44.64 -42.24
CA PHE A 124 -27.74 -43.52 -42.92
C PHE A 124 -28.08 -43.86 -44.36
N ALA A 125 -29.25 -43.46 -44.82
CA ALA A 125 -29.68 -43.57 -46.21
C ALA A 125 -29.16 -42.38 -47.04
N ASP A 126 -28.86 -41.27 -46.39
CA ASP A 126 -28.25 -40.06 -46.95
C ASP A 126 -26.73 -40.08 -46.70
N PRO A 127 -25.90 -40.14 -47.77
CA PRO A 127 -24.45 -40.07 -47.61
C PRO A 127 -23.94 -38.76 -47.00
N GLU A 128 -24.65 -37.63 -47.19
CA GLU A 128 -24.31 -36.33 -46.62
C GLU A 128 -24.61 -36.29 -45.10
N ALA A 129 -25.74 -36.91 -44.69
CA ALA A 129 -26.06 -37.05 -43.27
C ALA A 129 -25.02 -37.97 -42.56
N GLN A 130 -24.60 -39.06 -43.19
CA GLN A 130 -23.54 -39.91 -42.68
C GLN A 130 -22.22 -39.12 -42.50
N ALA A 131 -21.80 -38.40 -43.54
CA ALA A 131 -20.55 -37.64 -43.49
C ALA A 131 -20.62 -36.52 -42.40
N ALA A 132 -21.76 -35.87 -42.26
CA ALA A 132 -21.98 -34.87 -41.23
C ALA A 132 -21.95 -35.46 -39.81
N PHE A 133 -22.48 -36.67 -39.64
CA PHE A 133 -22.41 -37.40 -38.35
C PHE A 133 -20.99 -37.84 -38.01
N ASP A 134 -20.24 -38.39 -38.98
CA ASP A 134 -18.86 -38.76 -38.80
C ASP A 134 -17.97 -37.56 -38.43
N GLU A 135 -18.19 -36.41 -39.11
CA GLU A 135 -17.52 -35.13 -38.78
C GLU A 135 -17.89 -34.63 -37.40
N LEU A 136 -19.16 -34.75 -36.99
CA LEU A 136 -19.61 -34.39 -35.64
C LEU A 136 -18.91 -35.24 -34.58
N LEU A 137 -18.82 -36.57 -34.78
CA LEU A 137 -18.15 -37.47 -33.85
C LEU A 137 -16.65 -37.11 -33.68
N GLU A 138 -15.98 -36.86 -34.81
CA GLU A 138 -14.56 -36.41 -34.75
C GLU A 138 -14.42 -35.08 -34.04
N HIS A 139 -15.32 -34.13 -34.28
CA HIS A 139 -15.33 -32.82 -33.63
C HIS A 139 -15.56 -32.95 -32.13
N VAL A 140 -16.56 -33.71 -31.70
CA VAL A 140 -16.84 -33.95 -30.26
C VAL A 140 -15.69 -34.66 -29.59
N ARG A 141 -15.07 -35.66 -30.23
CA ARG A 141 -13.89 -36.35 -29.72
C ARG A 141 -12.72 -35.36 -29.52
N GLY A 142 -12.49 -34.51 -30.51
CA GLY A 142 -11.47 -33.46 -30.43
C GLY A 142 -11.73 -32.44 -29.32
N GLN A 143 -13.00 -32.05 -29.10
CA GLN A 143 -13.37 -31.15 -28.01
C GLN A 143 -13.20 -31.76 -26.63
N VAL A 144 -13.70 -32.98 -26.40
CA VAL A 144 -13.56 -33.69 -25.12
C VAL A 144 -12.08 -33.91 -24.79
N MET A 145 -11.28 -34.41 -25.74
CA MET A 145 -9.85 -34.59 -25.51
C MET A 145 -9.10 -33.28 -25.33
N GLY A 146 -9.44 -32.26 -26.10
CA GLY A 146 -8.89 -30.89 -25.96
C GLY A 146 -9.23 -30.24 -24.62
N ALA A 147 -10.37 -30.60 -24.03
CA ALA A 147 -10.77 -30.18 -22.71
C ALA A 147 -9.81 -30.66 -21.61
N TYR A 148 -9.36 -31.89 -21.72
CA TYR A 148 -8.40 -32.48 -20.77
C TYR A 148 -6.93 -32.17 -21.13
N PHE A 149 -6.61 -32.06 -22.45
CA PHE A 149 -5.24 -32.02 -22.94
C PHE A 149 -5.06 -31.01 -24.08
N ARG A 150 -4.98 -29.70 -23.75
CA ARG A 150 -4.90 -28.61 -24.73
C ARG A 150 -3.78 -28.76 -25.77
N SER A 151 -2.60 -29.17 -25.32
CA SER A 151 -1.42 -29.33 -26.18
C SER A 151 -1.50 -30.48 -27.14
N MET A 152 -2.46 -31.39 -26.95
CA MET A 152 -2.67 -32.58 -27.77
C MET A 152 -3.80 -32.42 -28.79
N ALA A 153 -4.67 -31.41 -28.64
CA ALA A 153 -5.87 -31.23 -29.45
C ALA A 153 -5.60 -31.11 -30.97
N GLU A 154 -4.45 -30.57 -31.36
CA GLU A 154 -4.08 -30.43 -32.77
C GLU A 154 -3.66 -31.78 -33.43
N GLY A 155 -3.07 -32.70 -32.65
CA GLY A 155 -2.73 -34.06 -33.13
C GLY A 155 -3.87 -35.06 -33.07
N LEU A 156 -4.93 -34.75 -32.31
CA LEU A 156 -6.03 -35.68 -32.00
C LEU A 156 -7.17 -35.69 -33.03
N ARG A 157 -7.21 -34.70 -33.95
CA ARG A 157 -8.25 -34.63 -34.99
C ARG A 157 -8.28 -35.80 -35.97
N SER A 158 -7.27 -36.65 -35.96
CA SER A 158 -7.15 -37.82 -36.88
C SER A 158 -6.53 -39.05 -36.18
N MET A 159 -6.86 -39.31 -34.92
CA MET A 159 -6.32 -40.45 -34.20
C MET A 159 -6.86 -41.77 -34.72
N SER A 160 -5.95 -42.64 -35.13
CA SER A 160 -6.26 -44.03 -35.39
C SER A 160 -6.46 -44.83 -34.09
N PRO A 161 -7.09 -46.01 -34.11
CA PRO A 161 -7.17 -46.90 -32.93
C PRO A 161 -5.81 -47.19 -32.28
N ASP A 162 -4.75 -47.21 -33.08
CA ASP A 162 -3.37 -47.41 -32.60
C ASP A 162 -2.85 -46.17 -31.84
N ASP A 163 -3.31 -44.98 -32.21
CA ASP A 163 -2.94 -43.75 -31.52
C ASP A 163 -3.63 -43.63 -30.16
N LEU A 164 -4.91 -44.03 -30.06
CA LEU A 164 -5.64 -44.11 -28.79
C LEU A 164 -4.99 -45.10 -27.82
N ALA A 165 -4.55 -46.28 -28.33
CA ALA A 165 -3.82 -47.25 -27.51
C ALA A 165 -2.50 -46.67 -26.98
N ARG A 166 -1.75 -45.95 -27.81
CA ARG A 166 -0.49 -45.29 -27.37
C ARG A 166 -0.77 -44.16 -26.34
N PHE A 167 -1.86 -43.46 -26.50
CA PHE A 167 -2.27 -42.44 -25.56
C PHE A 167 -2.67 -43.02 -24.20
N ARG A 168 -3.43 -44.10 -24.18
CA ARG A 168 -3.76 -44.84 -22.96
C ARG A 168 -2.48 -45.35 -22.24
N ASP A 169 -1.56 -45.94 -22.98
CA ASP A 169 -0.30 -46.46 -22.43
C ASP A 169 0.54 -45.33 -21.82
N MET A 170 0.53 -44.14 -22.44
CA MET A 170 1.17 -42.95 -21.93
C MET A 170 0.54 -42.51 -20.59
N LEU A 171 -0.81 -42.44 -20.50
CA LEU A 171 -1.50 -42.06 -19.25
C LEU A 171 -1.23 -43.09 -18.14
N ALA A 172 -1.25 -44.38 -18.46
CA ALA A 172 -0.96 -45.43 -17.48
C ALA A 172 0.47 -45.33 -16.95
N GLU A 173 1.43 -44.98 -17.81
CA GLU A 173 2.83 -44.78 -17.41
C GLU A 173 2.98 -43.52 -16.56
N LEU A 174 2.31 -42.42 -16.92
CA LEU A 174 2.29 -41.17 -16.16
C LEU A 174 1.69 -41.38 -14.76
N ASN A 175 0.53 -42.01 -14.67
CA ASN A 175 -0.10 -42.34 -13.38
C ASN A 175 0.84 -43.16 -12.48
N ARG A 176 1.55 -44.12 -13.04
CA ARG A 176 2.53 -44.89 -12.30
C ARG A 176 3.69 -44.04 -11.79
N MET A 177 4.19 -43.09 -12.60
CA MET A 177 5.25 -42.18 -12.17
C MET A 177 4.79 -41.24 -11.04
N ILE A 178 3.55 -40.75 -11.08
CA ILE A 178 2.99 -39.95 -10.00
C ILE A 178 2.97 -40.74 -8.69
N GLU A 179 2.47 -41.98 -8.73
CA GLU A 179 2.43 -42.84 -7.54
C GLU A 179 3.84 -43.21 -7.02
N GLN A 180 4.81 -43.41 -7.93
CA GLN A 180 6.22 -43.64 -7.54
C GLN A 180 6.80 -42.41 -6.85
N ARG A 181 6.54 -41.19 -7.39
CA ARG A 181 6.96 -39.94 -6.79
C ARG A 181 6.37 -39.76 -5.39
N GLU A 182 5.08 -40.02 -5.19
CA GLU A 182 4.42 -39.93 -3.89
C GLU A 182 5.00 -40.91 -2.86
N ARG A 183 5.42 -42.12 -3.30
CA ARG A 183 6.08 -43.10 -2.45
C ARG A 183 7.57 -42.86 -2.24
N GLY A 184 8.15 -41.81 -2.90
CA GLY A 184 9.58 -41.54 -2.87
C GLY A 184 10.41 -42.60 -3.64
N GLU A 185 9.78 -43.36 -4.55
CA GLU A 185 10.43 -44.36 -5.41
C GLU A 185 11.06 -43.66 -6.63
N PRO A 186 12.15 -44.21 -7.18
CA PRO A 186 12.76 -43.66 -8.39
C PRO A 186 11.84 -43.84 -9.61
N TYR A 187 11.73 -42.83 -10.46
CA TYR A 187 11.00 -42.84 -11.72
C TYR A 187 11.88 -42.31 -12.87
N ASP A 188 11.57 -42.71 -14.11
CA ASP A 188 12.34 -42.36 -15.31
C ASP A 188 11.56 -41.37 -16.20
N PHE A 189 11.64 -40.10 -15.88
CA PHE A 189 10.98 -39.04 -16.65
C PHE A 189 11.62 -38.81 -18.02
N ASP A 190 12.94 -38.93 -18.12
CA ASP A 190 13.65 -38.75 -19.39
C ASP A 190 13.27 -39.88 -20.39
N GLY A 191 13.19 -41.11 -19.93
CA GLY A 191 12.72 -42.24 -20.74
C GLY A 191 11.25 -42.10 -21.15
N PHE A 192 10.39 -41.57 -20.25
CA PHE A 192 9.01 -41.27 -20.56
C PHE A 192 8.92 -40.20 -21.66
N MET A 193 9.63 -39.07 -21.56
CA MET A 193 9.66 -38.03 -22.58
C MET A 193 10.23 -38.49 -23.92
N GLN A 194 11.20 -39.42 -23.93
CA GLN A 194 11.69 -40.03 -25.18
C GLN A 194 10.61 -40.83 -25.90
N ARG A 195 9.76 -41.56 -25.17
CA ARG A 195 8.70 -42.41 -25.75
C ARG A 195 7.45 -41.59 -26.11
N HIS A 196 7.08 -40.63 -25.25
CA HIS A 196 5.79 -39.96 -25.26
C HIS A 196 5.89 -38.45 -25.47
N GLY A 197 7.09 -37.86 -25.60
CA GLY A 197 7.30 -36.40 -25.72
C GLY A 197 6.56 -35.76 -26.90
N GLY A 198 6.20 -36.55 -27.94
CA GLY A 198 5.35 -36.06 -29.02
C GLY A 198 3.94 -35.59 -28.59
N PHE A 199 3.46 -36.07 -27.44
CA PHE A 199 2.22 -35.62 -26.86
C PHE A 199 2.34 -34.30 -26.09
N PHE A 200 3.56 -33.82 -25.82
CA PHE A 200 3.84 -32.63 -25.00
C PHE A 200 4.66 -31.59 -25.77
N PRO A 201 4.05 -30.81 -26.66
CA PRO A 201 4.75 -29.82 -27.50
C PRO A 201 5.44 -28.72 -26.68
N GLY A 202 5.02 -28.48 -25.43
CA GLY A 202 5.66 -27.55 -24.45
C GLY A 202 7.01 -28.05 -23.95
N ASN A 203 7.38 -29.33 -24.25
CA ASN A 203 8.62 -29.98 -23.86
C ASN A 203 9.01 -29.73 -22.38
N PRO A 204 8.16 -30.11 -21.40
CA PRO A 204 8.40 -29.91 -19.97
C PRO A 204 9.72 -30.60 -19.58
N LYS A 205 10.50 -29.93 -18.74
CA LYS A 205 11.84 -30.42 -18.36
C LYS A 205 11.82 -31.33 -17.14
N THR A 206 10.76 -31.24 -16.35
CA THR A 206 10.58 -32.03 -15.13
C THR A 206 9.18 -32.61 -15.07
N LEU A 207 9.02 -33.67 -14.28
CA LEU A 207 7.70 -34.25 -14.01
C LEU A 207 6.81 -33.23 -13.31
N ASP A 208 7.34 -32.44 -12.39
CA ASP A 208 6.57 -31.42 -11.65
C ASP A 208 5.97 -30.35 -12.58
N GLU A 209 6.74 -29.82 -13.54
CA GLU A 209 6.28 -28.88 -14.55
C GLU A 209 5.15 -29.47 -15.43
N LEU A 210 5.27 -30.74 -15.82
CA LEU A 210 4.22 -31.42 -16.56
C LEU A 210 2.94 -31.59 -15.74
N LEU A 211 3.09 -32.03 -14.49
CA LEU A 211 1.96 -32.29 -13.61
C LEU A 211 1.22 -30.99 -13.22
N GLU A 212 1.92 -29.91 -13.01
CA GLU A 212 1.33 -28.61 -12.71
C GLU A 212 0.45 -28.11 -13.86
N GLN A 213 0.93 -28.17 -15.10
CA GLN A 213 0.16 -27.82 -16.29
C GLN A 213 -1.10 -28.68 -16.45
N MET A 214 -0.98 -30.00 -16.22
CA MET A 214 -2.11 -30.91 -16.31
C MET A 214 -3.10 -30.73 -15.18
N ALA A 215 -2.62 -30.49 -13.96
CA ALA A 215 -3.45 -30.30 -12.78
C ALA A 215 -4.33 -29.05 -12.89
N ALA A 216 -3.78 -27.92 -13.37
CA ALA A 216 -4.55 -26.70 -13.59
C ALA A 216 -5.75 -26.94 -14.53
N ARG A 217 -5.52 -27.65 -15.63
CA ARG A 217 -6.55 -27.93 -16.62
C ARG A 217 -7.62 -28.92 -16.12
N MET A 218 -7.20 -29.98 -15.46
CA MET A 218 -8.13 -30.95 -14.87
C MET A 218 -8.94 -30.35 -13.71
N ALA A 219 -8.34 -29.49 -12.91
CA ALA A 219 -9.06 -28.73 -11.89
C ALA A 219 -10.11 -27.80 -12.52
N THR A 220 -9.79 -27.15 -13.65
CA THR A 220 -10.74 -26.33 -14.40
C THR A 220 -11.91 -27.17 -14.94
N MET A 221 -11.64 -28.34 -15.47
CA MET A 221 -12.70 -29.29 -15.90
C MET A 221 -13.55 -29.74 -14.70
N SER A 222 -12.95 -30.04 -13.58
CA SER A 222 -13.66 -30.39 -12.34
C SER A 222 -14.57 -29.24 -11.86
N ARG A 223 -14.14 -27.99 -11.98
CA ARG A 223 -14.94 -26.79 -11.66
C ARG A 223 -16.09 -26.58 -12.66
N LEU A 224 -15.85 -26.81 -13.95
CA LEU A 224 -16.91 -26.80 -14.95
C LEU A 224 -18.02 -27.79 -14.60
N LEU A 225 -17.65 -29.05 -14.34
CA LEU A 225 -18.60 -30.08 -13.93
C LEU A 225 -19.35 -29.74 -12.65
N ALA A 226 -18.68 -29.08 -11.66
CA ALA A 226 -19.31 -28.65 -10.43
C ALA A 226 -20.30 -27.49 -10.64
N SER A 227 -20.09 -26.68 -11.68
CA SER A 227 -20.91 -25.49 -12.01
C SER A 227 -22.16 -25.83 -12.81
N LEU A 228 -22.20 -26.98 -13.49
CA LEU A 228 -23.35 -27.47 -14.26
C LEU A 228 -24.45 -28.02 -13.36
N SER A 229 -25.72 -28.01 -13.84
CA SER A 229 -26.82 -28.71 -13.20
C SER A 229 -26.54 -30.22 -13.09
N PRO A 230 -27.21 -30.96 -12.18
CA PRO A 230 -27.03 -32.41 -12.09
C PRO A 230 -27.32 -33.15 -13.41
N GLU A 231 -28.32 -32.68 -14.18
CA GLU A 231 -28.68 -33.25 -15.47
C GLU A 231 -27.61 -33.00 -16.54
N GLU A 232 -27.17 -31.77 -16.73
CA GLU A 232 -26.10 -31.39 -17.67
C GLU A 232 -24.75 -32.09 -17.33
N ARG A 233 -24.44 -32.20 -16.04
CA ARG A 233 -23.24 -32.92 -15.59
C ARG A 233 -23.29 -34.40 -15.94
N ALA A 234 -24.45 -35.05 -15.76
CA ALA A 234 -24.64 -36.45 -16.14
C ALA A 234 -24.53 -36.61 -17.64
N GLU A 235 -25.14 -35.70 -18.42
CA GLU A 235 -25.10 -35.68 -19.89
C GLU A 235 -23.66 -35.51 -20.40
N LEU A 236 -22.87 -34.57 -19.86
CA LEU A 236 -21.47 -34.37 -20.29
C LEU A 236 -20.57 -35.55 -19.93
N ARG A 237 -20.78 -36.20 -18.77
CA ARG A 237 -20.06 -37.42 -18.40
C ARG A 237 -20.39 -38.57 -19.31
N ALA A 238 -21.69 -38.81 -19.58
CA ALA A 238 -22.11 -39.88 -20.48
C ALA A 238 -21.60 -39.63 -21.90
N LEU A 239 -21.56 -38.37 -22.37
CA LEU A 239 -20.95 -38.00 -23.64
C LEU A 239 -19.46 -38.34 -23.69
N SER A 240 -18.71 -38.01 -22.64
CA SER A 240 -17.28 -38.36 -22.55
C SER A 240 -17.06 -39.85 -22.60
N GLU A 241 -17.83 -40.65 -21.86
CA GLU A 241 -17.76 -42.11 -21.87
C GLU A 241 -18.13 -42.69 -23.24
N GLN A 242 -19.19 -42.19 -23.89
CA GLN A 242 -19.64 -42.63 -25.19
C GLN A 242 -18.61 -42.34 -26.31
N VAL A 243 -18.01 -41.13 -26.26
CA VAL A 243 -17.05 -40.69 -27.28
C VAL A 243 -15.70 -41.34 -27.13
N LEU A 244 -15.24 -41.63 -25.91
CA LEU A 244 -13.96 -42.32 -25.67
C LEU A 244 -14.02 -43.80 -26.06
N GLN A 245 -15.19 -44.45 -26.04
CA GLN A 245 -15.43 -45.86 -26.40
C GLN A 245 -14.44 -46.88 -25.83
N ASP A 246 -13.56 -46.46 -24.95
CA ASP A 246 -12.50 -47.26 -24.34
C ASP A 246 -12.58 -47.10 -22.82
N MET A 247 -13.15 -48.11 -22.15
CA MET A 247 -13.32 -48.08 -20.68
C MET A 247 -11.97 -47.98 -19.96
N ASP A 248 -10.90 -48.51 -20.53
CA ASP A 248 -9.56 -48.44 -19.93
C ASP A 248 -8.99 -47.02 -20.02
N LEU A 249 -9.26 -46.30 -21.11
CA LEU A 249 -8.86 -44.90 -21.26
C LEU A 249 -9.60 -43.99 -20.26
N ALA A 250 -10.93 -44.13 -20.14
CA ALA A 250 -11.72 -43.38 -19.16
C ALA A 250 -11.21 -43.64 -17.72
N PHE A 251 -10.87 -44.87 -17.39
CA PHE A 251 -10.30 -45.22 -16.09
C PHE A 251 -8.94 -44.52 -15.84
N GLU A 252 -8.03 -44.51 -16.82
CA GLU A 252 -6.73 -43.83 -16.66
C GLU A 252 -6.85 -42.33 -16.54
N VAL A 253 -7.81 -41.70 -17.23
CA VAL A 253 -8.12 -40.24 -17.09
C VAL A 253 -8.66 -39.93 -15.69
N ASP A 254 -9.60 -40.72 -15.17
CA ASP A 254 -10.17 -40.55 -13.83
C ASP A 254 -9.14 -40.75 -12.73
N ARG A 255 -8.26 -41.78 -12.91
CA ARG A 255 -7.12 -42.04 -12.03
C ARG A 255 -6.13 -40.88 -12.01
N LEU A 256 -5.83 -40.30 -13.19
CA LEU A 256 -4.97 -39.13 -13.32
C LEU A 256 -5.58 -37.94 -12.57
N GLY A 257 -6.88 -37.69 -12.74
CA GLY A 257 -7.58 -36.63 -12.01
C GLY A 257 -7.47 -36.77 -10.49
N SER A 258 -7.65 -37.99 -9.99
CA SER A 258 -7.53 -38.30 -8.58
C SER A 258 -6.10 -38.09 -8.04
N ASN A 259 -5.10 -38.54 -8.80
CA ASN A 259 -3.68 -38.39 -8.45
C ASN A 259 -3.27 -36.90 -8.45
N LEU A 260 -3.71 -36.12 -9.45
CA LEU A 260 -3.42 -34.68 -9.53
C LEU A 260 -4.14 -33.90 -8.44
N ALA A 261 -5.38 -34.23 -8.10
CA ALA A 261 -6.09 -33.61 -7.01
C ALA A 261 -5.41 -33.84 -5.65
N SER A 262 -4.81 -35.00 -5.45
CA SER A 262 -4.03 -35.31 -4.25
C SER A 262 -2.70 -34.55 -4.22
N ALA A 263 -2.03 -34.42 -5.36
CA ALA A 263 -0.75 -33.72 -5.48
C ALA A 263 -0.85 -32.19 -5.42
N PHE A 264 -1.97 -31.63 -5.91
CA PHE A 264 -2.22 -30.18 -6.01
C PHE A 264 -3.59 -29.79 -5.42
N PRO A 265 -3.80 -29.94 -4.10
CA PRO A 265 -5.12 -29.71 -3.48
C PRO A 265 -5.61 -28.26 -3.55
N ASP A 266 -4.71 -27.30 -3.70
CA ASP A 266 -5.00 -25.85 -3.65
C ASP A 266 -5.60 -25.29 -4.94
N LEU A 267 -5.78 -26.10 -6.00
CA LEU A 267 -6.30 -25.67 -7.31
C LEU A 267 -7.84 -25.54 -7.37
N GLY A 268 -8.54 -25.60 -6.24
CA GLY A 268 -10.00 -25.38 -6.17
C GLY A 268 -10.82 -26.48 -6.87
N TRP A 269 -10.42 -27.74 -6.74
CA TRP A 269 -11.13 -28.89 -7.29
C TRP A 269 -12.58 -28.96 -6.86
N GLY A 270 -13.50 -29.03 -7.84
CA GLY A 270 -14.93 -29.14 -7.56
C GLY A 270 -15.61 -27.88 -7.01
N GLU A 271 -14.95 -26.74 -6.98
CA GLU A 271 -15.54 -25.46 -6.60
C GLU A 271 -16.31 -24.87 -7.79
N PRO A 272 -17.62 -24.56 -7.65
CA PRO A 272 -18.40 -24.05 -8.77
C PRO A 272 -17.99 -22.61 -9.13
N THR A 273 -17.90 -22.31 -10.41
CA THR A 273 -17.66 -20.96 -10.94
C THR A 273 -18.97 -20.31 -11.33
N LEU A 274 -19.20 -19.06 -10.91
CA LEU A 274 -20.37 -18.30 -11.32
C LEU A 274 -20.21 -17.84 -12.78
N ALA A 275 -21.14 -18.22 -13.63
CA ALA A 275 -21.24 -17.78 -15.02
C ALA A 275 -22.70 -17.38 -15.30
N GLY A 276 -22.91 -16.48 -16.24
CA GLY A 276 -24.25 -15.92 -16.51
C GLY A 276 -24.36 -15.32 -17.91
N GLY A 277 -23.61 -15.86 -18.89
CA GLY A 277 -23.67 -15.45 -20.28
C GLY A 277 -24.69 -16.26 -21.08
N ASP A 278 -25.14 -15.71 -22.22
CA ASP A 278 -26.10 -16.33 -23.15
C ASP A 278 -25.41 -16.70 -24.49
N GLU A 279 -24.09 -16.58 -24.62
CA GLU A 279 -23.37 -16.89 -25.86
C GLU A 279 -22.80 -18.30 -25.79
N PRO A 280 -23.30 -19.27 -26.61
CA PRO A 280 -22.84 -20.64 -26.61
C PRO A 280 -21.41 -20.72 -27.13
N LEU A 281 -20.51 -21.29 -26.32
CA LEU A 281 -19.12 -21.51 -26.67
C LEU A 281 -18.82 -23.01 -26.80
N PRO A 282 -17.95 -23.42 -27.72
CA PRO A 282 -17.45 -24.79 -27.76
C PRO A 282 -16.80 -25.20 -26.43
N LEU A 283 -16.88 -26.48 -26.06
CA LEU A 283 -16.38 -27.00 -24.77
C LEU A 283 -14.92 -26.59 -24.47
N SER A 284 -14.05 -26.63 -25.47
CA SER A 284 -12.65 -26.19 -25.33
C SER A 284 -12.53 -24.69 -25.03
N ALA A 285 -13.34 -23.85 -25.67
CA ALA A 285 -13.35 -22.39 -25.44
C ALA A 285 -13.93 -22.04 -24.07
N THR A 286 -14.94 -22.79 -23.62
CA THR A 286 -15.51 -22.67 -22.27
C THR A 286 -14.44 -22.95 -21.20
N ILE A 287 -13.66 -24.00 -21.36
CA ILE A 287 -12.56 -24.35 -20.45
C ILE A 287 -11.48 -23.28 -20.47
N ASP A 288 -11.08 -22.81 -21.66
CA ASP A 288 -10.09 -21.74 -21.78
C ASP A 288 -10.56 -20.42 -21.12
N ALA A 289 -11.86 -20.12 -21.18
CA ALA A 289 -12.45 -18.97 -20.48
C ALA A 289 -12.43 -19.16 -18.97
N MET A 290 -12.72 -20.37 -18.48
CA MET A 290 -12.63 -20.70 -17.05
C MET A 290 -11.20 -20.68 -16.51
N GLU A 291 -10.20 -21.11 -17.29
CA GLU A 291 -8.78 -20.96 -16.95
C GLU A 291 -8.43 -19.47 -16.78
N ARG A 292 -8.80 -18.62 -17.76
CA ARG A 292 -8.59 -17.17 -17.64
C ARG A 292 -9.27 -16.56 -16.41
N LEU A 293 -10.48 -17.01 -16.08
CA LEU A 293 -11.17 -16.55 -14.86
C LEU A 293 -10.41 -16.94 -13.59
N HIS A 294 -9.87 -18.15 -13.56
CA HIS A 294 -9.07 -18.62 -12.44
C HIS A 294 -7.77 -17.83 -12.29
N ASP A 295 -7.06 -17.59 -13.38
CA ASP A 295 -5.84 -16.76 -13.39
C ASP A 295 -6.12 -15.36 -12.86
N LEU A 296 -7.27 -14.75 -13.24
CA LEU A 296 -7.70 -13.46 -12.72
C LEU A 296 -8.02 -13.49 -11.21
N GLU A 297 -8.59 -14.59 -10.71
CA GLU A 297 -8.85 -14.80 -9.28
C GLU A 297 -7.58 -14.99 -8.48
N GLU A 298 -6.62 -15.73 -9.01
CA GLU A 298 -5.32 -15.94 -8.39
C GLU A 298 -4.51 -14.64 -8.33
N LEU A 299 -4.53 -13.85 -9.40
CA LEU A 299 -3.95 -12.51 -9.41
C LEU A 299 -4.62 -11.57 -8.39
N ASP A 300 -5.96 -11.56 -8.27
CA ASP A 300 -6.63 -10.74 -7.23
C ASP A 300 -6.25 -11.21 -5.83
N ARG A 301 -6.07 -12.51 -5.62
CA ARG A 301 -5.64 -13.11 -4.35
C ARG A 301 -4.19 -12.72 -4.02
N SER A 302 -3.26 -12.82 -4.97
CA SER A 302 -1.86 -12.42 -4.78
C SER A 302 -1.71 -10.92 -4.50
N LEU A 303 -2.45 -10.06 -5.21
CA LEU A 303 -2.49 -8.61 -4.96
C LEU A 303 -3.17 -8.24 -3.63
N ARG A 304 -4.00 -9.12 -3.05
CA ARG A 304 -4.63 -8.91 -1.75
C ARG A 304 -3.65 -9.08 -0.60
N GLY A 305 -2.71 -10.02 -0.74
CA GLY A 305 -1.72 -10.31 0.29
C GLY A 305 -2.29 -10.83 1.61
N ASP A 306 -3.44 -11.52 1.57
CA ASP A 306 -4.19 -11.95 2.76
C ASP A 306 -3.68 -13.29 3.36
N TYR A 307 -2.58 -13.84 2.86
CA TYR A 307 -2.01 -15.10 3.35
C TYR A 307 -0.67 -14.88 4.10
N PRO A 308 -0.35 -15.72 5.09
CA PRO A 308 0.89 -15.59 5.85
C PRO A 308 2.13 -15.68 4.95
N GLY A 309 2.97 -14.64 4.98
CA GLY A 309 4.19 -14.56 4.15
C GLY A 309 3.98 -13.96 2.77
N ALA A 310 2.78 -13.49 2.43
CA ALA A 310 2.51 -12.82 1.17
C ALA A 310 3.40 -11.58 0.98
N SER A 311 4.06 -11.51 -0.16
CA SER A 311 4.85 -10.36 -0.58
C SER A 311 4.33 -9.84 -1.91
N ILE A 312 4.37 -8.53 -2.10
CA ILE A 312 4.08 -7.93 -3.41
C ILE A 312 5.09 -8.40 -4.47
N ASP A 313 6.26 -8.88 -4.05
CA ASP A 313 7.28 -9.44 -4.93
C ASP A 313 6.85 -10.78 -5.55
N ASP A 314 5.91 -11.51 -4.92
CA ASP A 314 5.41 -12.81 -5.38
C ASP A 314 4.35 -12.69 -6.50
N VAL A 315 3.89 -11.47 -6.80
CA VAL A 315 2.88 -11.24 -7.86
C VAL A 315 3.50 -11.52 -9.23
N ASP A 316 2.86 -12.41 -10.00
CA ASP A 316 3.27 -12.76 -11.36
C ASP A 316 3.05 -11.57 -12.33
N GLU A 317 4.16 -11.01 -12.80
CA GLU A 317 4.16 -9.88 -13.72
C GLU A 317 3.69 -10.27 -15.13
N ASP A 318 3.92 -11.51 -15.57
CA ASP A 318 3.51 -11.98 -16.89
C ASP A 318 2.00 -12.22 -16.93
N ALA A 319 1.45 -12.84 -15.91
CA ALA A 319 0.01 -12.98 -15.73
C ALA A 319 -0.68 -11.60 -15.63
N LEU A 320 -0.11 -10.66 -14.87
CA LEU A 320 -0.64 -9.30 -14.77
C LEU A 320 -0.59 -8.55 -16.11
N ARG A 321 0.47 -8.77 -16.92
CA ARG A 321 0.61 -8.20 -18.27
C ARG A 321 -0.49 -8.70 -19.20
N GLN A 322 -0.77 -9.99 -19.18
CA GLN A 322 -1.82 -10.61 -19.97
C GLN A 322 -3.21 -10.10 -19.54
N ALA A 323 -3.42 -9.98 -18.24
CA ALA A 323 -4.68 -9.54 -17.66
C ALA A 323 -4.98 -8.05 -17.87
N LEU A 324 -4.03 -7.16 -17.58
CA LEU A 324 -4.24 -5.70 -17.52
C LEU A 324 -3.29 -4.87 -18.40
N GLY A 325 -2.33 -5.51 -19.07
CA GLY A 325 -1.38 -4.86 -19.97
C GLY A 325 -0.15 -4.25 -19.29
N GLU A 326 0.76 -3.71 -20.08
CA GLU A 326 2.07 -3.18 -19.63
C GLU A 326 1.97 -2.01 -18.61
N ALA A 327 0.88 -1.24 -18.64
CA ALA A 327 0.70 -0.15 -17.69
C ALA A 327 0.59 -0.68 -16.25
N ALA A 328 -0.17 -1.75 -16.05
CA ALA A 328 -0.34 -2.37 -14.73
C ALA A 328 0.97 -2.97 -14.20
N VAL A 329 1.78 -3.55 -15.08
CA VAL A 329 3.11 -4.08 -14.71
C VAL A 329 4.05 -2.95 -14.29
N ARG A 330 4.03 -1.81 -14.99
CA ARG A 330 4.80 -0.63 -14.59
C ARG A 330 4.38 -0.11 -13.21
N ASP A 331 3.07 -0.07 -12.94
CA ASP A 331 2.56 0.37 -11.65
C ASP A 331 2.98 -0.60 -10.53
N LEU A 332 2.87 -1.92 -10.76
CA LEU A 332 3.33 -2.94 -9.82
C LEU A 332 4.84 -2.81 -9.53
N ARG A 333 5.68 -2.63 -10.55
CA ARG A 333 7.12 -2.43 -10.38
C ARG A 333 7.44 -1.18 -9.56
N ARG A 334 6.71 -0.08 -9.79
CA ARG A 334 6.83 1.13 -8.98
C ARG A 334 6.47 0.88 -7.52
N LEU A 335 5.40 0.13 -7.27
CA LEU A 335 5.01 -0.26 -5.91
C LEU A 335 6.10 -1.09 -5.23
N LYS A 336 6.71 -2.07 -5.93
CA LYS A 336 7.83 -2.88 -5.43
C LYS A 336 9.07 -2.03 -5.10
N GLU A 337 9.27 -0.90 -5.77
CA GLU A 337 10.45 -0.05 -5.58
C GLU A 337 10.30 1.03 -4.51
N ILE A 338 9.08 1.35 -4.05
CA ILE A 338 8.84 2.45 -3.10
C ILE A 338 9.66 2.27 -1.81
N GLU A 339 9.55 1.14 -1.16
CA GLU A 339 10.28 0.87 0.09
C GLU A 339 11.79 0.93 -0.13
N ARG A 340 12.27 0.29 -1.19
CA ARG A 340 13.70 0.30 -1.56
C ARG A 340 14.23 1.70 -1.88
N ALA A 341 13.41 2.55 -2.48
CA ALA A 341 13.79 3.94 -2.76
C ALA A 341 13.93 4.76 -1.48
N LEU A 342 13.02 4.61 -0.53
CA LEU A 342 13.07 5.27 0.78
C LEU A 342 14.26 4.78 1.62
N GLU A 343 14.56 3.48 1.63
CA GLU A 343 15.73 2.91 2.32
C GLU A 343 17.05 3.37 1.69
N ARG A 344 17.18 3.31 0.37
CA ARG A 344 18.38 3.80 -0.37
C ARG A 344 18.65 5.29 -0.11
N ALA A 345 17.58 6.08 0.00
CA ALA A 345 17.69 7.50 0.38
C ALA A 345 18.06 7.69 1.86
N GLY A 346 18.04 6.64 2.68
CA GLY A 346 18.29 6.69 4.11
C GLY A 346 17.22 7.45 4.90
N LEU A 347 15.98 7.50 4.39
CA LEU A 347 14.84 8.17 5.03
C LEU A 347 14.10 7.25 6.00
N VAL A 348 14.11 5.96 5.69
CA VAL A 348 13.58 4.90 6.55
C VAL A 348 14.64 3.82 6.73
N SER A 349 14.51 3.01 7.79
CA SER A 349 15.32 1.83 8.04
C SER A 349 14.48 0.73 8.64
N ARG A 350 14.85 -0.52 8.37
CA ARG A 350 14.17 -1.67 8.96
C ARG A 350 14.91 -2.13 10.21
N GLU A 351 14.31 -1.92 11.38
CA GLU A 351 14.83 -2.39 12.65
C GLU A 351 13.92 -3.48 13.24
N ARG A 352 14.50 -4.64 13.55
CA ARG A 352 13.79 -5.80 14.12
C ARG A 352 12.53 -6.20 13.34
N GLY A 353 12.57 -6.06 12.00
CA GLY A 353 11.47 -6.40 11.09
C GLY A 353 10.41 -5.30 10.92
N ARG A 354 10.53 -4.16 11.61
CA ARG A 354 9.64 -3.01 11.47
C ARG A 354 10.30 -1.87 10.71
N LEU A 355 9.53 -1.19 9.89
CA LEU A 355 9.99 -0.01 9.17
C LEU A 355 9.89 1.22 10.09
N GLU A 356 11.00 1.91 10.30
CA GLU A 356 11.10 3.08 11.16
C GLU A 356 11.67 4.28 10.40
N VAL A 357 11.24 5.49 10.78
CA VAL A 357 11.77 6.74 10.23
C VAL A 357 13.16 6.99 10.82
N THR A 358 14.14 7.27 9.97
CA THR A 358 15.50 7.63 10.44
C THR A 358 15.56 9.09 10.91
N PRO A 359 16.62 9.50 11.64
CA PRO A 359 16.85 10.92 11.95
C PRO A 359 16.91 11.81 10.69
N LYS A 360 17.45 11.30 9.58
CA LYS A 360 17.47 11.99 8.29
C LYS A 360 16.05 12.12 7.73
N GLY A 361 15.22 11.07 7.83
CA GLY A 361 13.82 11.10 7.44
C GLY A 361 13.02 12.12 8.24
N ALA A 362 13.12 12.12 9.55
CA ALA A 362 12.43 13.08 10.42
C ALA A 362 12.85 14.54 10.14
N ARG A 363 14.14 14.79 9.86
CA ARG A 363 14.62 16.10 9.44
C ARG A 363 14.01 16.51 8.09
N SER A 364 14.02 15.63 7.11
CA SER A 364 13.43 15.88 5.79
C SER A 364 11.92 16.18 5.86
N MET A 365 11.18 15.46 6.71
CA MET A 365 9.76 15.78 7.00
C MET A 365 9.61 17.17 7.59
N GLY A 366 10.47 17.56 8.55
CA GLY A 366 10.48 18.89 9.16
C GLY A 366 10.80 20.00 8.18
N GLU A 367 11.82 19.83 7.32
CA GLU A 367 12.18 20.81 6.28
C GLU A 367 11.04 21.04 5.28
N ARG A 368 10.35 19.97 4.86
CA ARG A 368 9.21 20.06 3.95
C ARG A 368 7.99 20.69 4.61
N ALA A 369 7.72 20.33 5.87
CA ALA A 369 6.69 20.99 6.66
C ALA A 369 6.97 22.50 6.78
N LEU A 370 8.23 22.88 6.95
CA LEU A 370 8.66 24.28 7.00
C LEU A 370 8.41 24.99 5.67
N VAL A 371 8.75 24.36 4.53
CA VAL A 371 8.49 24.93 3.19
C VAL A 371 7.00 25.17 2.99
N ARG A 372 6.13 24.21 3.30
CA ARG A 372 4.67 24.35 3.20
C ARG A 372 4.15 25.54 4.04
N VAL A 373 4.58 25.64 5.29
CA VAL A 373 4.20 26.73 6.17
C VAL A 373 4.67 28.09 5.62
N PHE A 374 5.86 28.18 5.03
CA PHE A 374 6.31 29.42 4.38
C PHE A 374 5.59 29.73 3.06
N GLU A 375 5.15 28.74 2.31
CA GLU A 375 4.31 28.94 1.13
C GLU A 375 2.92 29.48 1.51
N GLU A 376 2.32 28.96 2.58
CA GLU A 376 1.09 29.52 3.16
C GLU A 376 1.30 30.96 3.61
N LEU A 377 2.41 31.27 4.28
CA LEU A 377 2.78 32.63 4.70
C LEU A 377 3.00 33.59 3.51
N ARG A 378 3.44 33.10 2.35
CA ARG A 378 3.58 33.91 1.14
C ARG A 378 2.24 34.27 0.52
N ARG A 379 1.26 33.39 0.59
CA ARG A 379 -0.10 33.63 0.08
C ARG A 379 -0.83 34.70 0.90
N ASP A 380 -0.52 34.83 2.20
CA ASP A 380 -1.11 35.79 3.12
C ASP A 380 -0.40 37.15 3.15
N ARG A 381 0.63 37.41 2.34
CA ARG A 381 1.36 38.68 2.36
C ARG A 381 0.67 39.77 1.55
N GLU A 382 -0.19 40.53 2.24
CA GLU A 382 -0.31 41.96 2.08
C GLU A 382 -0.02 42.64 3.44
N GLY A 383 1.18 43.22 3.52
CA GLY A 383 1.56 44.30 4.45
C GLY A 383 2.03 43.96 5.87
N VAL A 384 3.35 44.01 6.13
CA VAL A 384 3.89 44.40 7.47
C VAL A 384 5.30 45.00 7.34
N HIS A 385 5.53 46.12 8.07
CA HIS A 385 6.78 46.85 8.23
C HIS A 385 7.66 46.25 9.34
N GLU A 386 9.01 46.38 9.18
CA GLU A 386 10.03 45.94 10.13
C GLU A 386 10.26 46.92 11.27
N ALA A 387 10.49 46.40 12.50
CA ALA A 387 11.00 47.15 13.64
C ALA A 387 12.23 46.39 14.22
N ARG A 388 13.30 47.10 14.47
CA ARG A 388 14.55 46.62 15.09
C ARG A 388 14.63 47.12 16.52
N GLU A 389 14.92 46.25 17.51
CA GLU A 389 15.47 46.63 18.82
C GLU A 389 16.34 45.49 19.42
N ALA A 390 17.32 45.87 20.23
CA ALA A 390 18.52 45.11 20.59
C ALA A 390 18.56 44.58 22.03
N GLY A 391 19.28 43.48 22.26
CA GLY A 391 19.69 43.05 23.59
C GLY A 391 20.20 41.59 23.68
N GLY A 392 21.46 41.35 24.03
CA GLY A 392 22.01 40.03 24.30
C GLY A 392 23.55 39.93 24.29
N LEU A 393 24.22 38.80 24.24
CA LEU A 393 25.65 38.59 24.33
C LEU A 393 26.40 38.88 23.01
N ALA A 394 27.58 39.51 23.13
CA ALA A 394 28.28 40.14 22.02
C ALA A 394 29.48 39.35 21.53
N GLU A 395 29.52 39.00 20.23
CA GLU A 395 30.78 38.66 19.52
C GLU A 395 31.34 39.92 18.85
N PRO A 396 32.65 40.19 18.96
CA PRO A 396 33.26 41.36 18.32
C PRO A 396 33.20 41.24 16.80
N THR A 397 32.54 42.15 16.14
CA THR A 397 32.46 42.23 14.66
C THR A 397 33.75 42.74 14.03
N GLY A 398 34.71 43.17 14.82
CA GLY A 398 35.92 43.86 14.36
C GLY A 398 35.71 45.32 14.01
N ALA A 399 34.46 45.81 13.99
CA ALA A 399 34.15 47.21 13.88
C ALA A 399 34.27 47.92 15.23
N THR A 400 34.61 49.21 15.22
CA THR A 400 34.72 50.04 16.43
C THR A 400 33.90 51.32 16.30
N ARG A 401 33.34 51.79 17.42
CA ARG A 401 32.64 53.07 17.49
C ARG A 401 33.24 53.97 18.58
N PRO A 402 33.16 55.31 18.43
CA PRO A 402 33.60 56.23 19.48
C PRO A 402 32.87 55.99 20.82
N TRP A 403 33.61 55.94 21.90
CA TRP A 403 33.06 55.84 23.25
C TRP A 403 32.32 57.15 23.64
N ARG A 404 31.18 57.03 24.32
CA ARG A 404 30.45 58.14 24.93
C ARG A 404 30.25 57.89 26.42
N PHE A 405 30.19 58.99 27.20
CA PHE A 405 30.01 58.85 28.65
C PHE A 405 28.69 58.11 28.97
N GLY A 406 28.84 57.01 29.74
CA GLY A 406 27.72 56.11 30.06
C GLY A 406 27.67 54.83 29.24
N ASP A 407 28.46 54.72 28.18
CA ASP A 407 28.54 53.51 27.39
C ASP A 407 29.18 52.36 28.16
N ALA A 408 28.53 51.21 28.22
CA ALA A 408 29.09 49.94 28.72
C ALA A 408 29.55 49.08 27.56
N GLY A 409 30.80 48.65 27.56
CA GLY A 409 31.35 47.80 26.50
C GLY A 409 32.86 47.57 26.64
N GLN A 410 33.44 46.76 25.78
CA GLN A 410 34.86 46.46 25.79
C GLN A 410 35.62 47.51 24.95
N ILE A 411 36.61 48.18 25.56
CA ILE A 411 37.41 49.19 24.87
C ILE A 411 38.31 48.52 23.83
N ALA A 412 38.25 49.00 22.57
CA ALA A 412 39.16 48.63 21.50
C ALA A 412 40.55 49.27 21.71
N VAL A 413 41.36 48.67 22.59
CA VAL A 413 42.64 49.23 23.04
C VAL A 413 43.55 49.62 21.90
N GLN A 414 43.71 48.80 20.90
CA GLN A 414 44.59 49.10 19.77
C GLN A 414 44.11 50.32 18.98
N ARG A 415 42.84 50.46 18.78
CA ARG A 415 42.26 51.59 18.03
C ARG A 415 42.29 52.88 18.87
N SER A 416 41.99 52.80 20.16
CA SER A 416 42.09 53.89 21.10
C SER A 416 43.52 54.45 21.23
N VAL A 417 44.50 53.55 21.32
CA VAL A 417 45.94 53.95 21.30
C VAL A 417 46.32 54.58 19.98
N PHE A 418 45.90 54.01 18.86
CA PHE A 418 46.12 54.57 17.54
C PHE A 418 45.57 55.99 17.41
N ASN A 419 44.34 56.24 17.85
CA ASN A 419 43.70 57.58 17.87
C ASN A 419 44.51 58.58 18.71
N ALA A 420 44.96 58.18 19.90
CA ALA A 420 45.80 59.00 20.78
C ALA A 420 47.14 59.34 20.11
N VAL A 421 47.78 58.41 19.39
CA VAL A 421 49.01 58.66 18.62
C VAL A 421 48.78 59.61 17.49
N VAL A 422 47.67 59.44 16.74
CA VAL A 422 47.32 60.33 15.61
C VAL A 422 47.01 61.74 16.11
N ARG A 423 46.34 61.92 17.23
CA ARG A 423 46.04 63.21 17.83
C ARG A 423 47.33 63.90 18.34
N GLY A 424 48.22 63.15 19.01
CA GLY A 424 49.43 63.69 19.63
C GLY A 424 50.59 63.98 18.69
N GLY A 425 50.61 63.42 17.49
CA GLY A 425 51.68 63.53 16.51
C GLY A 425 52.92 62.67 16.81
N PRO A 426 53.88 62.53 15.85
CA PRO A 426 55.05 61.69 15.98
C PRO A 426 56.01 62.25 17.05
N GLY A 427 56.39 61.42 18.03
CA GLY A 427 57.35 61.77 19.09
C GLY A 427 56.76 62.27 20.40
N ALA A 428 55.45 62.46 20.51
CA ALA A 428 54.74 62.83 21.74
C ALA A 428 54.57 61.62 22.66
N ARG A 429 54.55 61.85 24.01
CA ARG A 429 54.13 60.80 24.94
C ARG A 429 52.64 60.50 24.72
N VAL A 430 52.36 59.26 24.46
CA VAL A 430 50.97 58.80 24.27
C VAL A 430 50.13 59.03 25.57
N ARG A 431 49.20 59.94 25.52
CA ARG A 431 48.15 60.13 26.54
C ARG A 431 46.83 59.83 25.91
N ILE A 432 46.07 58.93 26.46
CA ILE A 432 44.72 58.59 26.00
C ILE A 432 43.73 59.53 26.70
N GLU A 433 42.94 60.21 25.93
CA GLU A 433 41.82 61.05 26.36
C GLU A 433 40.47 60.38 26.06
N PRO A 434 39.38 60.76 26.72
CA PRO A 434 38.09 60.14 26.49
C PRO A 434 37.65 60.12 25.02
N GLU A 435 38.08 61.12 24.25
CA GLU A 435 37.80 61.25 22.82
C GLU A 435 38.56 60.25 21.92
N ASP A 436 39.64 59.67 22.43
CA ASP A 436 40.40 58.63 21.73
C ASP A 436 39.81 57.24 21.95
N LEU A 437 38.93 57.09 22.92
CA LEU A 437 38.39 55.77 23.27
C LEU A 437 37.40 55.30 22.22
N GLU A 438 37.65 54.11 21.76
CA GLU A 438 36.70 53.36 20.91
C GLU A 438 36.26 52.07 21.61
N LEU A 439 34.99 51.73 21.45
CA LEU A 439 34.42 50.48 21.88
C LEU A 439 34.41 49.50 20.73
N LEU A 440 34.71 48.25 20.99
CA LEU A 440 34.43 47.17 20.06
C LEU A 440 32.93 47.08 19.86
N GLU A 441 32.52 47.23 18.63
CA GLU A 441 31.15 46.89 18.26
C GLU A 441 31.00 45.38 18.32
N ALA A 442 30.08 44.96 19.08
CA ALA A 442 29.78 43.56 19.25
C ALA A 442 28.34 43.29 18.80
N GLU A 443 28.17 42.32 17.93
CA GLU A 443 26.89 41.83 17.53
C GLU A 443 26.30 41.03 18.68
N GLN A 444 25.20 41.50 19.23
CA GLN A 444 24.53 40.79 20.33
C GLN A 444 23.77 39.59 19.70
N ARG A 445 24.36 38.40 19.81
CA ARG A 445 23.63 37.17 19.49
C ARG A 445 22.84 36.77 20.73
N THR A 446 21.53 36.94 20.66
CA THR A 446 20.63 36.44 21.70
C THR A 446 20.48 34.93 21.55
N GLU A 447 20.92 34.15 22.52
CA GLU A 447 20.60 32.73 22.65
C GLU A 447 19.19 32.57 23.19
N ALA A 448 18.37 31.72 22.58
CA ALA A 448 17.04 31.38 23.08
C ALA A 448 16.97 29.89 23.46
N ALA A 449 16.30 29.60 24.57
CA ALA A 449 15.94 28.26 24.97
C ALA A 449 14.41 28.13 24.98
N THR A 450 13.90 27.32 24.10
CA THR A 450 12.46 27.11 23.89
C THR A 450 12.06 25.70 24.32
N ALA A 451 11.04 25.56 25.14
CA ALA A 451 10.37 24.29 25.40
C ALA A 451 9.02 24.29 24.66
N LEU A 452 8.89 23.42 23.66
CA LEU A 452 7.65 23.19 22.93
C LEU A 452 6.90 22.03 23.57
N LEU A 453 5.76 22.32 24.16
CA LEU A 453 4.87 21.37 24.82
C LEU A 453 3.74 20.99 23.85
N LEU A 454 3.65 19.71 23.51
CA LEU A 454 2.62 19.18 22.62
C LEU A 454 1.70 18.25 23.40
N ASP A 455 0.43 18.55 23.36
CA ASP A 455 -0.60 17.68 23.88
C ASP A 455 -0.70 16.41 22.99
N LEU A 456 -0.52 15.25 23.62
CA LEU A 456 -0.65 13.92 22.98
C LEU A 456 -1.82 13.14 23.59
N SER A 457 -2.72 13.81 24.30
CA SER A 457 -3.93 13.20 24.84
C SER A 457 -4.87 12.73 23.73
N PHE A 458 -5.76 11.81 24.08
CA PHE A 458 -6.64 11.15 23.12
C PHE A 458 -7.57 12.11 22.36
N SER A 459 -7.87 13.29 22.88
CA SER A 459 -8.70 14.31 22.20
C SER A 459 -8.06 14.84 20.92
N MET A 460 -6.73 15.01 20.92
CA MET A 460 -5.99 15.55 19.78
C MET A 460 -6.20 14.76 18.47
N PRO A 461 -5.95 13.45 18.42
CA PRO A 461 -6.21 12.65 17.22
C PRO A 461 -7.72 12.47 16.93
N LEU A 462 -8.57 12.41 17.95
CA LEU A 462 -10.01 12.29 17.76
C LEU A 462 -10.60 13.47 16.97
N ARG A 463 -10.01 14.65 17.11
CA ARG A 463 -10.40 15.90 16.44
C ARG A 463 -9.53 16.25 15.24
N GLY A 464 -8.48 15.48 14.95
CA GLY A 464 -7.58 15.67 13.82
C GLY A 464 -6.48 16.74 14.04
N HIS A 465 -6.31 17.22 15.27
CA HIS A 465 -5.36 18.29 15.62
C HIS A 465 -3.91 17.81 15.70
N ASP A 466 -3.70 16.50 15.93
CA ASP A 466 -2.38 15.90 16.20
C ASP A 466 -1.41 16.01 15.02
N VAL A 467 -1.88 15.83 13.78
CA VAL A 467 -1.04 15.92 12.57
C VAL A 467 -0.48 17.33 12.40
N HIS A 468 -1.35 18.33 12.57
CA HIS A 468 -0.98 19.75 12.44
C HIS A 468 0.00 20.19 13.53
N ALA A 469 -0.23 19.76 14.78
CA ALA A 469 0.66 20.03 15.89
C ALA A 469 2.04 19.38 15.73
N LYS A 470 2.11 18.11 15.33
CA LYS A 470 3.37 17.39 15.05
C LYS A 470 4.12 18.01 13.87
N ARG A 471 3.43 18.34 12.78
CA ARG A 471 4.01 19.01 11.60
C ARG A 471 4.62 20.36 11.99
N MET A 472 3.88 21.18 12.74
CA MET A 472 4.37 22.45 13.25
C MET A 472 5.63 22.27 14.13
N ALA A 473 5.64 21.28 15.01
CA ALA A 473 6.78 21.00 15.90
C ALA A 473 8.03 20.60 15.12
N LEU A 474 7.89 19.73 14.10
CA LEU A 474 8.98 19.35 13.23
C LEU A 474 9.48 20.52 12.38
N ALA A 475 8.57 21.37 11.88
CA ALA A 475 8.93 22.58 11.14
C ALA A 475 9.69 23.58 12.00
N LEU A 476 9.25 23.80 13.26
CA LEU A 476 9.96 24.66 14.21
C LEU A 476 11.35 24.10 14.57
N HIS A 477 11.45 22.78 14.74
CA HIS A 477 12.74 22.13 14.99
C HIS A 477 13.70 22.33 13.79
N ALA A 478 13.23 22.09 12.56
CA ALA A 478 14.03 22.28 11.36
C ALA A 478 14.46 23.76 11.17
N LEU A 479 13.56 24.70 11.49
CA LEU A 479 13.88 26.13 11.47
C LEU A 479 15.00 26.50 12.45
N ILE A 480 14.90 26.02 13.69
CA ILE A 480 15.87 26.34 14.74
C ILE A 480 17.22 25.69 14.41
N GLU A 481 17.22 24.41 14.06
CA GLU A 481 18.47 23.68 13.72
C GLU A 481 19.17 24.28 12.48
N GLY A 482 18.39 24.71 11.47
CA GLY A 482 18.95 25.25 10.21
C GLY A 482 19.35 26.74 10.28
N ARG A 483 18.58 27.57 11.00
CA ARG A 483 18.77 29.02 10.99
C ARG A 483 19.32 29.61 12.29
N TYR A 484 19.11 28.93 13.42
CA TYR A 484 19.49 29.42 14.75
C TYR A 484 20.28 28.37 15.53
N PRO A 485 21.50 27.99 15.08
CA PRO A 485 22.26 26.87 15.65
C PRO A 485 22.68 27.04 17.11
N HIS A 486 22.60 28.25 17.64
CA HIS A 486 22.89 28.55 19.06
C HIS A 486 21.65 28.48 19.95
N ASP A 487 20.47 28.35 19.37
CA ASP A 487 19.22 28.22 20.12
C ASP A 487 18.99 26.76 20.50
N THR A 488 18.37 26.56 21.64
CA THR A 488 18.02 25.23 22.12
C THR A 488 16.51 25.03 22.05
N LEU A 489 16.08 23.93 21.42
CA LEU A 489 14.67 23.51 21.43
C LEU A 489 14.53 22.18 22.18
N TYR A 490 13.62 22.15 23.13
CA TYR A 490 13.17 20.95 23.83
C TYR A 490 11.76 20.60 23.33
N LEU A 491 11.63 19.45 22.68
CA LEU A 491 10.32 18.89 22.35
C LEU A 491 9.82 18.08 23.55
N ILE A 492 8.66 18.37 24.05
CA ILE A 492 8.02 17.71 25.20
C ILE A 492 6.62 17.30 24.80
N GLY A 493 6.40 16.01 24.67
CA GLY A 493 5.06 15.44 24.54
C GLY A 493 4.45 15.20 25.92
N PHE A 494 3.17 15.50 26.11
CA PHE A 494 2.49 15.24 27.37
C PHE A 494 1.08 14.64 27.15
N SER A 495 0.74 13.70 28.03
CA SER A 495 -0.56 13.09 28.20
C SER A 495 -0.78 12.90 29.72
N ASP A 496 -0.87 11.67 30.24
CA ASP A 496 -0.82 11.43 31.69
C ASP A 496 0.55 11.80 32.29
N TYR A 497 1.61 11.66 31.52
CA TYR A 497 2.97 12.06 31.86
C TYR A 497 3.58 12.90 30.75
N ALA A 498 4.46 13.81 31.16
CA ALA A 498 5.28 14.58 30.22
C ALA A 498 6.65 13.90 30.04
N ARG A 499 7.14 13.85 28.80
CA ARG A 499 8.46 13.33 28.46
C ARG A 499 9.13 14.19 27.41
N ARG A 500 10.46 14.31 27.50
CA ARG A 500 11.26 14.87 26.42
C ARG A 500 11.27 13.88 25.26
N MET A 501 11.11 14.38 24.04
CA MET A 501 11.07 13.59 22.82
C MET A 501 12.13 14.04 21.84
N GLN A 502 12.61 13.11 21.01
CA GLN A 502 13.37 13.43 19.82
C GLN A 502 12.39 13.66 18.64
N PRO A 503 12.79 14.40 17.59
CA PRO A 503 11.94 14.61 16.41
C PRO A 503 11.45 13.29 15.79
N MET A 504 12.29 12.27 15.75
CA MET A 504 11.96 10.94 15.27
C MET A 504 10.88 10.26 16.13
N GLU A 505 11.01 10.36 17.46
CA GLU A 505 10.01 9.81 18.39
C GLU A 505 8.67 10.53 18.24
N LEU A 506 8.68 11.85 17.99
CA LEU A 506 7.47 12.62 17.74
C LEU A 506 6.81 12.22 16.41
N ALA A 507 7.60 12.03 15.35
CA ALA A 507 7.09 11.57 14.06
C ALA A 507 6.48 10.16 14.15
N ALA A 508 7.07 9.29 14.98
CA ALA A 508 6.62 7.92 15.20
C ALA A 508 5.53 7.80 16.29
N ALA A 509 5.26 8.88 17.06
CA ALA A 509 4.28 8.84 18.15
C ALA A 509 2.89 8.49 17.61
N GLY A 510 2.45 7.29 17.96
CA GLY A 510 1.11 6.79 17.64
C GLY A 510 0.07 7.18 18.69
N TRP A 511 -1.11 6.63 18.56
CA TRP A 511 -2.22 6.82 19.47
C TRP A 511 -1.99 5.99 20.73
N GLU A 512 -1.60 6.64 21.81
CA GLU A 512 -1.75 6.03 23.13
C GLU A 512 -3.19 6.30 23.58
N ARG A 513 -3.92 5.25 24.02
CA ARG A 513 -5.25 5.40 24.62
C ARG A 513 -5.12 5.99 26.03
N VAL A 514 -4.53 7.17 26.12
CA VAL A 514 -4.26 7.88 27.37
C VAL A 514 -5.10 9.15 27.38
N TYR A 515 -5.94 9.27 28.38
CA TYR A 515 -6.99 10.30 28.42
C TYR A 515 -6.58 11.57 29.15
N GLY A 516 -5.44 11.57 29.86
CA GLY A 516 -5.03 12.67 30.69
C GLY A 516 -4.30 13.77 29.96
N THR A 517 -4.62 15.03 30.28
CA THR A 517 -3.90 16.23 29.86
C THR A 517 -3.16 16.79 31.06
N ASN A 518 -1.91 16.31 31.31
CA ASN A 518 -1.12 16.66 32.49
C ASN A 518 -0.22 17.86 32.23
N MET A 519 -0.81 19.05 32.12
CA MET A 519 -0.06 20.30 31.98
C MET A 519 0.81 20.61 33.21
N HIS A 520 0.44 20.14 34.41
CA HIS A 520 1.24 20.29 35.63
C HIS A 520 2.62 19.65 35.44
N HIS A 521 2.68 18.40 34.98
CA HIS A 521 3.96 17.73 34.73
C HIS A 521 4.71 18.34 33.55
N ALA A 522 4.00 18.75 32.47
CA ALA A 522 4.61 19.40 31.33
C ALA A 522 5.35 20.70 31.71
N PHE A 523 4.72 21.58 32.49
CA PHE A 523 5.33 22.80 33.01
C PHE A 523 6.48 22.53 33.95
N HIS A 524 6.35 21.53 34.84
CA HIS A 524 7.42 21.12 35.73
C HIS A 524 8.67 20.65 34.96
N LEU A 525 8.50 19.79 33.96
CA LEU A 525 9.60 19.29 33.11
C LEU A 525 10.24 20.42 32.30
N ALA A 526 9.43 21.28 31.67
CA ALA A 526 9.90 22.42 30.92
C ALA A 526 10.74 23.36 31.80
N GLY A 527 10.28 23.65 33.01
CA GLY A 527 11.03 24.48 33.99
C GLY A 527 12.38 23.91 34.33
N ARG A 528 12.48 22.58 34.55
CA ARG A 528 13.75 21.90 34.81
C ARG A 528 14.73 21.98 33.64
N LEU A 529 14.25 21.82 32.42
CA LEU A 529 15.10 21.87 31.22
C LEU A 529 15.55 23.29 30.91
N LEU A 530 14.63 24.27 30.97
CA LEU A 530 14.96 25.68 30.72
C LEU A 530 15.87 26.29 31.80
N ALA A 531 15.87 25.78 33.04
CA ALA A 531 16.77 26.22 34.10
C ALA A 531 18.26 25.95 33.78
N GLN A 532 18.55 25.04 32.84
CA GLN A 532 19.92 24.75 32.37
C GLN A 532 20.50 25.90 31.52
N HIS A 533 19.64 26.84 31.04
CA HIS A 533 20.01 27.96 30.19
C HIS A 533 19.75 29.31 30.90
N PRO A 534 20.48 29.65 31.97
CA PRO A 534 20.18 30.84 32.77
C PRO A 534 20.43 32.17 32.05
N ARG A 535 21.23 32.14 30.97
CA ARG A 535 21.58 33.33 30.17
C ARG A 535 20.74 33.49 28.90
N ALA A 536 20.03 32.45 28.50
CA ALA A 536 19.19 32.48 27.29
C ALA A 536 17.84 33.14 27.58
N THR A 537 17.26 33.68 26.54
CA THR A 537 15.83 34.06 26.55
C THR A 537 15.01 32.79 26.61
N ARG A 538 14.29 32.57 27.73
CA ARG A 538 13.57 31.32 27.99
C ARG A 538 12.10 31.46 27.67
N GLN A 539 11.56 30.54 26.91
CA GLN A 539 10.14 30.52 26.58
C GLN A 539 9.57 29.10 26.54
N VAL A 540 8.29 29.03 26.82
CA VAL A 540 7.44 27.86 26.61
C VAL A 540 6.42 28.18 25.53
N ILE A 541 6.29 27.29 24.57
CA ILE A 541 5.22 27.27 23.58
C ILE A 541 4.41 26.02 23.86
N MET A 542 3.11 26.14 24.16
CA MET A 542 2.23 25.01 24.42
C MET A 542 1.12 24.96 23.37
N VAL A 543 0.87 23.77 22.86
CA VAL A 543 -0.25 23.46 21.93
C VAL A 543 -1.13 22.42 22.57
N THR A 544 -2.41 22.71 22.73
CA THR A 544 -3.39 21.83 23.39
C THR A 544 -4.80 22.10 22.89
N ASP A 545 -5.65 21.09 22.94
CA ASP A 545 -7.10 21.18 22.65
C ASP A 545 -7.98 20.99 23.90
N GLY A 546 -7.37 20.83 25.09
CA GLY A 546 -8.11 20.44 26.29
C GLY A 546 -7.72 21.16 27.57
N GLU A 547 -8.59 21.01 28.57
CA GLU A 547 -8.38 21.47 29.94
C GLU A 547 -7.40 20.53 30.67
N PRO A 548 -6.69 20.99 31.73
CA PRO A 548 -5.83 20.12 32.53
C PRO A 548 -6.66 19.10 33.32
N THR A 549 -6.67 17.86 32.86
CA THR A 549 -7.43 16.75 33.47
C THR A 549 -6.56 15.85 34.37
N ALA A 550 -5.23 16.01 34.33
CA ALA A 550 -4.34 15.22 35.15
C ALA A 550 -3.28 16.08 35.86
N HIS A 551 -2.79 15.57 37.00
CA HIS A 551 -1.68 16.15 37.77
C HIS A 551 -0.85 15.05 38.44
N LEU A 552 0.39 15.36 38.88
CA LEU A 552 1.20 14.44 39.65
C LEU A 552 0.87 14.50 41.13
N GLU A 553 0.67 13.32 41.75
CA GLU A 553 0.72 13.11 43.20
C GLU A 553 1.95 12.24 43.52
N GLY A 554 3.05 12.86 43.93
CA GLY A 554 4.34 12.20 43.98
C GLY A 554 4.80 11.85 42.56
N GLU A 555 5.02 10.56 42.28
CA GLU A 555 5.43 10.06 40.95
C GLU A 555 4.25 9.54 40.10
N ARG A 556 3.03 9.53 40.64
CA ARG A 556 1.84 8.98 39.95
C ARG A 556 0.98 10.07 39.36
N ALA A 557 0.55 9.87 38.11
CA ALA A 557 -0.45 10.70 37.50
C ALA A 557 -1.84 10.39 38.07
N ARG A 558 -2.58 11.44 38.41
CA ARG A 558 -3.96 11.39 38.87
C ARG A 558 -4.83 12.04 37.81
N PHE A 559 -5.68 11.25 37.16
CA PHE A 559 -6.64 11.70 36.17
C PHE A 559 -8.01 11.93 36.79
N ALA A 560 -8.73 12.96 36.34
CA ALA A 560 -10.12 13.22 36.68
C ALA A 560 -10.83 14.00 35.56
N TRP A 561 -11.97 13.50 35.13
CA TRP A 561 -12.86 14.20 34.22
C TRP A 561 -14.27 14.32 34.81
N PRO A 562 -14.85 15.53 34.89
CA PRO A 562 -14.26 16.84 34.56
C PRO A 562 -13.08 17.21 35.48
N PRO A 563 -12.26 18.25 35.11
CA PRO A 563 -11.10 18.66 35.89
C PRO A 563 -11.47 19.05 37.31
N ILE A 564 -10.73 18.50 38.29
CA ILE A 564 -10.96 18.84 39.71
C ILE A 564 -10.19 20.10 40.10
N PRO A 565 -10.68 20.89 41.10
CA PRO A 565 -10.03 22.12 41.54
C PRO A 565 -8.57 21.96 41.95
N LYS A 566 -8.18 20.81 42.43
CA LYS A 566 -6.79 20.47 42.81
C LYS A 566 -5.88 20.44 41.56
N THR A 567 -6.32 19.82 40.47
CA THR A 567 -5.55 19.75 39.20
C THR A 567 -5.32 21.15 38.65
N ILE A 568 -6.38 21.97 38.55
CA ILE A 568 -6.31 23.34 38.08
C ILE A 568 -5.34 24.17 38.94
N ARG A 569 -5.43 24.08 40.26
CA ARG A 569 -4.59 24.83 41.18
C ARG A 569 -3.11 24.42 41.07
N LEU A 570 -2.78 23.13 40.98
CA LEU A 570 -1.41 22.66 40.83
C LEU A 570 -0.82 23.09 39.50
N THR A 571 -1.58 23.01 38.42
CA THR A 571 -1.14 23.46 37.10
C THR A 571 -0.83 24.95 37.06
N LEU A 572 -1.74 25.77 37.59
CA LEU A 572 -1.52 27.22 37.68
C LEU A 572 -0.34 27.58 38.60
N ALA A 573 -0.11 26.83 39.67
CA ALA A 573 1.04 27.04 40.56
C ALA A 573 2.38 26.78 39.87
N GLU A 574 2.47 25.73 39.02
CA GLU A 574 3.68 25.45 38.23
C GLU A 574 3.90 26.50 37.13
N ALA A 575 2.84 26.91 36.44
CA ALA A 575 2.93 28.01 35.46
C ALA A 575 3.41 29.33 36.11
N ALA A 576 2.89 29.66 37.29
CA ALA A 576 3.35 30.83 38.05
C ALA A 576 4.82 30.72 38.49
N LYS A 577 5.36 29.49 38.77
CA LYS A 577 6.80 29.30 39.03
C LYS A 577 7.62 29.59 37.78
N LEU A 578 7.19 29.11 36.61
CA LEU A 578 7.86 29.38 35.33
C LEU A 578 7.95 30.90 35.10
N SER A 579 6.84 31.59 35.22
CA SER A 579 6.78 33.06 35.03
C SER A 579 7.69 33.82 36.01
N ARG A 580 7.68 33.44 37.28
CA ARG A 580 8.61 34.04 38.29
C ARG A 580 10.09 33.74 37.99
N SER A 581 10.38 32.69 37.27
CA SER A 581 11.75 32.37 36.81
C SER A 581 12.12 33.11 35.53
N GLY A 582 11.29 34.02 35.01
CA GLY A 582 11.52 34.80 33.80
C GLY A 582 11.31 33.98 32.52
N VAL A 583 10.46 32.93 32.55
CA VAL A 583 10.09 32.15 31.38
C VAL A 583 8.79 32.73 30.83
N THR A 584 8.78 33.07 29.55
CA THR A 584 7.56 33.52 28.85
C THR A 584 6.74 32.29 28.41
N LEU A 585 5.42 32.33 28.66
CA LEU A 585 4.51 31.25 28.30
C LEU A 585 3.56 31.70 27.19
N ASN A 586 3.58 31.01 26.05
CA ASN A 586 2.63 31.21 24.95
C ASN A 586 1.82 29.93 24.76
N VAL A 587 0.51 30.07 24.73
CA VAL A 587 -0.39 28.91 24.59
C VAL A 587 -1.24 29.07 23.33
N PHE A 588 -1.25 28.03 22.54
CA PHE A 588 -2.06 27.89 21.34
C PHE A 588 -3.16 26.88 21.62
N MET A 589 -4.38 27.37 21.73
CA MET A 589 -5.58 26.56 21.90
C MET A 589 -6.14 26.19 20.54
N LEU A 590 -6.50 24.92 20.37
CA LEU A 590 -7.11 24.38 19.16
C LEU A 590 -8.63 24.18 19.32
N GLU A 591 -9.17 24.46 20.50
CA GLU A 591 -10.57 24.34 20.85
C GLU A 591 -11.05 25.55 21.68
N ASP A 592 -12.33 25.89 21.53
CA ASP A 592 -12.97 27.02 22.18
C ASP A 592 -13.93 26.64 23.32
N SER A 593 -13.69 25.48 23.97
CA SER A 593 -14.55 25.04 25.07
C SER A 593 -14.56 26.06 26.20
N PRO A 594 -15.74 26.35 26.81
CA PRO A 594 -15.85 27.40 27.86
C PRO A 594 -14.97 27.12 29.09
N GLY A 595 -14.68 25.86 29.38
CA GLY A 595 -13.78 25.48 30.48
C GLY A 595 -12.33 25.79 30.16
N LEU A 596 -11.90 25.47 28.95
CA LEU A 596 -10.56 25.75 28.46
C LEU A 596 -10.31 27.27 28.39
N ILE A 597 -11.23 28.03 27.85
CA ILE A 597 -11.13 29.49 27.77
C ILE A 597 -10.93 30.09 29.17
N ARG A 598 -11.78 29.76 30.16
CA ARG A 598 -11.65 30.26 31.53
C ARG A 598 -10.33 29.87 32.19
N PHE A 599 -9.86 28.66 31.94
CA PHE A 599 -8.57 28.21 32.44
C PHE A 599 -7.41 29.00 31.81
N MET A 600 -7.45 29.23 30.49
CA MET A 600 -6.42 29.96 29.76
C MET A 600 -6.38 31.44 30.07
N GLU A 601 -7.52 32.06 30.27
CA GLU A 601 -7.61 33.44 30.78
C GLU A 601 -6.90 33.56 32.14
N ARG A 602 -7.17 32.65 33.06
CA ARG A 602 -6.53 32.60 34.36
C ARG A 602 -5.02 32.34 34.28
N LEU A 603 -4.61 31.48 33.35
CA LEU A 603 -3.22 31.21 33.08
C LEU A 603 -2.48 32.46 32.56
N ALA A 604 -3.07 33.15 31.60
CA ALA A 604 -2.53 34.40 31.04
C ALA A 604 -2.39 35.48 32.09
N GLU A 605 -3.38 35.68 32.96
CA GLU A 605 -3.30 36.63 34.08
C GLU A 605 -2.13 36.37 35.03
N LEU A 606 -1.86 35.08 35.33
CA LEU A 606 -0.80 34.67 36.28
C LEU A 606 0.59 34.72 35.68
N THR A 607 0.74 34.56 34.37
CA THR A 607 2.04 34.38 33.71
C THR A 607 2.49 35.56 32.87
N ALA A 608 1.67 36.58 32.71
CA ALA A 608 1.84 37.65 31.71
C ALA A 608 2.10 37.08 30.30
N GLY A 609 1.62 35.85 30.07
CA GLY A 609 1.74 35.13 28.82
C GLY A 609 0.68 35.55 27.80
N ARG A 610 0.75 34.92 26.62
CA ARG A 610 -0.25 35.12 25.58
C ARG A 610 -0.96 33.82 25.28
N VAL A 611 -2.24 33.92 25.08
CA VAL A 611 -3.12 32.83 24.69
C VAL A 611 -3.73 33.15 23.35
N PHE A 612 -3.69 32.21 22.44
CA PHE A 612 -4.20 32.34 21.08
C PHE A 612 -5.18 31.20 20.81
N LEU A 613 -6.36 31.51 20.33
CA LEU A 613 -7.27 30.55 19.74
C LEU A 613 -6.92 30.43 18.26
N MET A 614 -6.65 29.22 17.77
CA MET A 614 -6.13 28.99 16.44
C MET A 614 -6.92 27.90 15.72
N ASP A 615 -7.11 28.09 14.41
CA ASP A 615 -7.47 26.99 13.51
C ASP A 615 -6.22 26.11 13.28
N ASP A 616 -6.41 24.82 13.17
CA ASP A 616 -5.31 23.84 12.95
C ASP A 616 -4.47 24.19 11.74
N ARG A 617 -5.11 24.67 10.66
CA ARG A 617 -4.44 24.99 9.39
C ARG A 617 -3.50 26.18 9.51
N GLU A 618 -3.82 27.13 10.39
CA GLU A 618 -3.03 28.33 10.62
C GLU A 618 -1.96 28.16 11.70
N LEU A 619 -2.05 27.10 12.52
CA LEU A 619 -1.17 26.86 13.67
C LEU A 619 0.32 26.94 13.29
N GLY A 620 0.75 26.21 12.26
CA GLY A 620 2.14 26.18 11.82
C GLY A 620 2.65 27.56 11.43
N SER A 621 1.91 28.28 10.60
CA SER A 621 2.28 29.60 10.09
C SER A 621 2.37 30.64 11.20
N PHE A 622 1.44 30.58 12.14
CA PHE A 622 1.38 31.56 13.24
C PHE A 622 2.49 31.34 14.27
N VAL A 623 2.72 30.10 14.70
CA VAL A 623 3.77 29.76 15.69
C VAL A 623 5.16 30.11 15.14
N LEU A 624 5.44 29.77 13.90
CA LEU A 624 6.73 30.10 13.28
C LEU A 624 6.89 31.62 13.10
N ARG A 625 5.83 32.34 12.74
CA ARG A 625 5.85 33.80 12.66
C ARG A 625 6.08 34.47 14.02
N ASP A 626 5.41 34.01 15.07
CA ASP A 626 5.59 34.52 16.44
C ASP A 626 7.00 34.25 16.94
N PHE A 627 7.54 33.04 16.68
CA PHE A 627 8.91 32.70 17.02
C PHE A 627 9.94 33.60 16.33
N VAL A 628 9.84 33.77 14.99
CA VAL A 628 10.76 34.60 14.21
C VAL A 628 10.68 36.08 14.61
N ARG A 629 9.47 36.61 14.84
CA ARG A 629 9.28 38.01 15.30
C ARG A 629 9.93 38.28 16.65
N ARG A 630 9.79 37.37 17.61
CA ARG A 630 10.42 37.52 18.93
C ARG A 630 11.94 37.40 18.89
N ARG A 631 12.44 36.71 17.89
CA ARG A 631 13.87 36.59 17.68
C ARG A 631 14.46 37.86 17.06
N ALA A 632 13.65 38.63 16.33
CA ALA A 632 14.04 39.91 15.70
C ALA A 632 13.85 41.12 16.61
N SER A 633 13.06 41.01 17.70
CA SER A 633 12.87 42.01 18.76
C SER A 633 13.81 41.74 19.94
#